data_5012b06feba06eeecf82155016adec06
#
_entry.id   5012b06feba06eeecf82155016adec06
#
_cell.length_a   1.000
_cell.length_b   1.000
_cell.length_c   1.000
_cell.angle_alpha   90.00
_cell.angle_beta   90.00
_cell.angle_gamma   90.00
#
_symmetry.space_group_name_H-M   'P 1'
#
loop_
_entity.id
_entity.type
_entity.pdbx_description
1 polymer ?
#
loop_
_entity_poly.entity_id
_entity_poly.type
_entity_poly.pdbx_seq_one_letter_code
_entity_poly.pdbx_strand_id
1 'polypeptide(L)'
;YASIRVIVVYFFVGKFKASDVAPFFISAFESKIVFNTLAVYIFKNFLELSGAIKLLPGFFSKFPIPTFLIFVLIFLFGTLVAGSMTMTASVLPVAMESVPNAGLPLVCLLMMTSYIAMQISPTHICLSIVSEHFDVSLGDMVKKTIPLLVVFTIIAIAYYLLLTTIGIG
;
A
#
# COMPACT_ATOMS: atom_id res chain seq x y z
N TYR A 1 6.03 -9.66 -19.54
CA TYR A 1 6.58 -10.92 -20.08
C TYR A 1 6.28 -12.14 -19.16
N ALA A 2 6.43 -12.05 -17.83
CA ALA A 2 6.16 -13.15 -16.90
C ALA A 2 4.68 -13.56 -16.93
N SER A 3 3.77 -12.60 -16.85
CA SER A 3 2.32 -12.83 -16.86
C SER A 3 1.83 -13.54 -18.11
N ILE A 4 2.36 -13.16 -19.27
CA ILE A 4 2.01 -13.80 -20.55
C ILE A 4 2.46 -15.27 -20.55
N ARG A 5 3.67 -15.57 -20.06
CA ARG A 5 4.17 -16.93 -19.95
C ARG A 5 3.30 -17.78 -19.02
N VAL A 6 2.89 -17.24 -17.88
CA VAL A 6 2.01 -17.95 -16.94
C VAL A 6 0.66 -18.25 -17.59
N ILE A 7 0.05 -17.29 -18.31
CA ILE A 7 -1.20 -17.49 -19.03
C ILE A 7 -1.05 -18.60 -20.09
N VAL A 8 0.05 -18.57 -20.86
CA VAL A 8 0.30 -19.56 -21.90
C VAL A 8 0.49 -20.96 -21.28
N VAL A 9 1.30 -21.08 -20.21
CA VAL A 9 1.50 -22.35 -19.51
C VAL A 9 0.17 -22.86 -18.94
N TYR A 10 -0.62 -21.99 -18.34
CA TYR A 10 -1.92 -22.37 -17.77
C TYR A 10 -2.89 -22.85 -18.84
N PHE A 11 -2.87 -22.22 -20.02
CA PHE A 11 -3.67 -22.63 -21.17
C PHE A 11 -3.31 -24.04 -21.65
N PHE A 12 -2.01 -24.35 -21.76
CA PHE A 12 -1.55 -25.67 -22.20
C PHE A 12 -1.76 -26.76 -21.14
N VAL A 13 -1.48 -26.48 -19.88
CA VAL A 13 -1.60 -27.47 -18.79
C VAL A 13 -3.07 -27.75 -18.46
N GLY A 14 -3.92 -26.71 -18.48
CA GLY A 14 -5.35 -26.81 -18.17
C GLY A 14 -6.24 -27.36 -19.31
N LYS A 15 -5.67 -27.59 -20.51
CA LYS A 15 -6.40 -28.04 -21.72
C LYS A 15 -7.65 -27.18 -22.01
N PHE A 16 -7.61 -25.89 -21.70
CA PHE A 16 -8.73 -24.97 -21.97
C PHE A 16 -8.89 -24.76 -23.47
N LYS A 17 -10.14 -24.72 -23.93
CA LYS A 17 -10.47 -24.30 -25.27
C LYS A 17 -10.55 -22.79 -25.33
N ALA A 18 -10.31 -22.20 -26.51
CA ALA A 18 -10.41 -20.75 -26.71
C ALA A 18 -11.81 -20.21 -26.35
N SER A 19 -12.84 -21.02 -26.53
CA SER A 19 -14.23 -20.70 -26.12
C SER A 19 -14.41 -20.54 -24.60
N ASP A 20 -13.61 -21.24 -23.81
CA ASP A 20 -13.74 -21.22 -22.35
C ASP A 20 -13.04 -19.99 -21.74
N VAL A 21 -12.10 -19.42 -22.51
CA VAL A 21 -11.31 -18.26 -22.09
C VAL A 21 -11.98 -16.94 -22.45
N ALA A 22 -12.78 -16.92 -23.52
CA ALA A 22 -13.50 -15.72 -23.97
C ALA A 22 -14.39 -15.07 -22.89
N PRO A 23 -15.21 -15.83 -22.11
CA PRO A 23 -16.01 -15.25 -21.02
C PRO A 23 -15.17 -14.58 -19.94
N PHE A 24 -14.00 -15.14 -19.62
CA PHE A 24 -13.09 -14.55 -18.63
C PHE A 24 -12.50 -13.22 -19.11
N PHE A 25 -12.17 -13.11 -20.39
CA PHE A 25 -11.73 -11.83 -20.96
C PHE A 25 -12.86 -10.80 -20.97
N ILE A 26 -14.07 -11.18 -21.27
CA ILE A 26 -15.23 -10.29 -21.28
C ILE A 26 -15.55 -9.81 -19.86
N SER A 27 -15.54 -10.70 -18.88
CA SER A 27 -15.78 -10.33 -17.47
C SER A 27 -14.63 -9.52 -16.86
N ALA A 28 -13.39 -9.74 -17.28
CA ALA A 28 -12.24 -8.94 -16.87
C ALA A 28 -12.29 -7.49 -17.38
N PHE A 29 -12.98 -7.24 -18.49
CA PHE A 29 -13.28 -5.91 -19.02
C PHE A 29 -14.59 -5.32 -18.49
N GLU A 30 -15.03 -5.76 -17.32
CA GLU A 30 -16.18 -5.13 -16.66
C GLU A 30 -15.89 -3.63 -16.48
N SER A 31 -16.71 -2.82 -17.15
CA SER A 31 -16.47 -1.36 -17.30
C SER A 31 -16.27 -0.66 -15.95
N LYS A 32 -16.94 -1.12 -14.90
CA LYS A 32 -16.88 -0.57 -13.55
C LYS A 32 -15.48 -0.74 -12.92
N ILE A 33 -14.87 -1.93 -13.03
CA ILE A 33 -13.52 -2.21 -12.51
C ILE A 33 -12.48 -1.37 -13.27
N VAL A 34 -12.60 -1.31 -14.60
CA VAL A 34 -11.69 -0.53 -15.45
C VAL A 34 -11.77 0.96 -15.12
N PHE A 35 -12.99 1.52 -14.98
CA PHE A 35 -13.18 2.93 -14.62
C PHE A 35 -12.66 3.26 -13.23
N ASN A 36 -12.93 2.42 -12.23
CA ASN A 36 -12.40 2.61 -10.88
C ASN A 36 -10.87 2.58 -10.86
N THR A 37 -10.28 1.60 -11.53
CA THR A 37 -8.82 1.48 -11.63
C THR A 37 -8.21 2.70 -12.32
N LEU A 38 -8.81 3.16 -13.40
CA LEU A 38 -8.34 4.33 -14.14
C LEU A 38 -8.46 5.62 -13.30
N ALA A 39 -9.59 5.80 -12.61
CA ALA A 39 -9.81 6.95 -11.75
C ALA A 39 -8.79 7.02 -10.60
N VAL A 40 -8.53 5.89 -9.94
CA VAL A 40 -7.49 5.78 -8.89
C VAL A 40 -6.10 6.08 -9.45
N TYR A 41 -5.79 5.58 -10.65
CA TYR A 41 -4.50 5.81 -11.28
C TYR A 41 -4.30 7.28 -11.67
N ILE A 42 -5.31 7.93 -12.24
CA ILE A 42 -5.29 9.37 -12.56
C ILE A 42 -5.12 10.20 -11.29
N PHE A 43 -5.89 9.91 -10.24
CA PHE A 43 -5.80 10.60 -8.96
C PHE A 43 -4.40 10.48 -8.34
N LYS A 44 -3.84 9.28 -8.33
CA LYS A 44 -2.48 9.02 -7.85
C LYS A 44 -1.44 9.85 -8.61
N ASN A 45 -1.48 9.82 -9.96
CA ASN A 45 -0.56 10.60 -10.78
C ASN A 45 -0.73 12.12 -10.56
N PHE A 46 -1.95 12.60 -10.38
CA PHE A 46 -2.20 14.01 -10.08
C PHE A 46 -1.55 14.43 -8.75
N LEU A 47 -1.66 13.60 -7.70
CA LEU A 47 -1.03 13.87 -6.41
C LEU A 47 0.49 13.86 -6.47
N GLU A 48 1.06 12.95 -7.26
CA GLU A 48 2.49 12.85 -7.46
C GLU A 48 3.02 14.07 -8.22
N LEU A 49 2.34 14.48 -9.29
CA LEU A 49 2.68 15.66 -10.09
C LEU A 49 2.47 16.98 -9.33
N SER A 50 1.45 17.07 -8.47
CA SER A 50 1.18 18.27 -7.66
C SER A 50 2.26 18.52 -6.60
N GLY A 51 3.13 17.55 -6.32
CA GLY A 51 4.15 17.65 -5.28
C GLY A 51 3.60 17.63 -3.86
N ALA A 52 2.32 17.36 -3.66
CA ALA A 52 1.67 17.36 -2.36
C ALA A 52 2.35 16.41 -1.36
N ILE A 53 2.86 15.28 -1.86
CA ILE A 53 3.57 14.27 -1.05
C ILE A 53 4.87 14.85 -0.44
N LYS A 54 5.57 15.71 -1.18
CA LYS A 54 6.82 16.33 -0.74
C LYS A 54 6.60 17.38 0.37
N LEU A 55 5.37 17.90 0.53
CA LEU A 55 5.02 18.85 1.57
C LEU A 55 4.69 18.18 2.91
N LEU A 56 4.39 16.88 2.91
CA LEU A 56 4.01 16.13 4.11
C LEU A 56 5.08 16.20 5.23
N PRO A 57 6.39 16.01 4.98
CA PRO A 57 7.41 16.12 6.02
C PRO A 57 7.43 17.49 6.69
N GLY A 58 7.30 18.58 5.90
CA GLY A 58 7.28 19.94 6.42
C GLY A 58 6.03 20.27 7.25
N PHE A 59 4.90 19.64 6.96
CA PHE A 59 3.68 19.79 7.75
C PHE A 59 3.82 19.09 9.11
N PHE A 60 4.31 17.86 9.12
CA PHE A 60 4.42 17.06 10.36
C PHE A 60 5.59 17.48 11.25
N SER A 61 6.64 18.11 10.71
CA SER A 61 7.78 18.59 11.51
C SER A 61 7.41 19.68 12.55
N LYS A 62 6.23 20.27 12.45
CA LYS A 62 5.72 21.26 13.42
C LYS A 62 5.16 20.63 14.70
N PHE A 63 4.97 19.32 14.75
CA PHE A 63 4.45 18.63 15.93
C PHE A 63 5.59 18.20 16.87
N PRO A 64 5.41 18.32 18.20
CA PRO A 64 6.41 17.93 19.19
C PRO A 64 6.38 16.39 19.41
N ILE A 65 6.62 15.63 18.36
CA ILE A 65 6.63 14.16 18.38
C ILE A 65 7.99 13.65 17.85
N PRO A 66 8.44 12.47 18.30
CA PRO A 66 9.69 11.87 17.80
C PRO A 66 9.69 11.73 16.28
N THR A 67 10.83 12.02 15.66
CA THR A 67 10.97 12.07 14.19
C THR A 67 10.54 10.77 13.51
N PHE A 68 10.82 9.61 14.09
CA PHE A 68 10.39 8.33 13.52
C PHE A 68 8.86 8.20 13.45
N LEU A 69 8.13 8.71 14.47
CA LEU A 69 6.66 8.70 14.46
C LEU A 69 6.09 9.65 13.41
N ILE A 70 6.77 10.76 13.14
CA ILE A 70 6.41 11.65 12.04
C ILE A 70 6.41 10.87 10.71
N PHE A 71 7.48 10.12 10.47
CA PHE A 71 7.57 9.30 9.25
C PHE A 71 6.57 8.14 9.23
N VAL A 72 6.24 7.55 10.37
CA VAL A 72 5.14 6.57 10.47
C VAL A 72 3.82 7.19 10.02
N LEU A 73 3.49 8.41 10.49
CA LEU A 73 2.27 9.11 10.06
C LEU A 73 2.31 9.47 8.57
N ILE A 74 3.46 9.96 8.08
CA ILE A 74 3.63 10.27 6.66
C ILE A 74 3.44 9.03 5.80
N PHE A 75 4.03 7.89 6.20
CA PHE A 75 3.87 6.63 5.48
C PHE A 75 2.43 6.12 5.55
N LEU A 76 1.76 6.25 6.70
CA LEU A 76 0.37 5.87 6.86
C LEU A 76 -0.53 6.67 5.91
N PHE A 77 -0.54 7.99 6.05
CA PHE A 77 -1.41 8.86 5.25
C PHE A 77 -0.98 8.94 3.78
N GLY A 78 0.32 9.00 3.52
CA GLY A 78 0.85 9.04 2.17
C GLY A 78 0.56 7.75 1.39
N THR A 79 0.64 6.60 2.04
CA THR A 79 0.30 5.31 1.40
C THR A 79 -1.20 5.19 1.14
N LEU A 80 -2.05 5.69 2.05
CA LEU A 80 -3.51 5.71 1.84
C LEU A 80 -3.89 6.42 0.54
N VAL A 81 -3.15 7.46 0.19
CA VAL A 81 -3.47 8.38 -0.91
C VAL A 81 -2.66 8.05 -2.17
N ALA A 82 -1.34 7.92 -2.05
CA ALA A 82 -0.43 7.78 -3.18
C ALA A 82 0.05 6.33 -3.43
N GLY A 83 -0.17 5.46 -2.47
CA GLY A 83 0.25 4.06 -2.51
C GLY A 83 1.69 3.84 -2.03
N SER A 84 1.98 2.58 -1.70
CA SER A 84 3.24 2.18 -1.06
C SER A 84 4.49 2.41 -1.91
N MET A 85 4.41 2.18 -3.21
CA MET A 85 5.55 2.35 -4.13
C MET A 85 6.02 3.79 -4.17
N THR A 86 5.09 4.74 -4.25
CA THR A 86 5.42 6.18 -4.27
C THR A 86 6.06 6.60 -2.95
N MET A 87 5.53 6.15 -1.82
CA MET A 87 6.08 6.47 -0.49
C MET A 87 7.47 5.87 -0.30
N THR A 88 7.68 4.65 -0.71
CA THR A 88 8.99 3.98 -0.64
C THR A 88 10.02 4.68 -1.53
N ALA A 89 9.67 5.05 -2.75
CA ALA A 89 10.60 5.68 -3.65
C ALA A 89 10.95 7.13 -3.28
N SER A 90 9.96 7.90 -2.75
CA SER A 90 10.12 9.34 -2.54
C SER A 90 10.45 9.72 -1.11
N VAL A 91 9.89 9.05 -0.12
CA VAL A 91 9.96 9.46 1.30
C VAL A 91 10.92 8.60 2.12
N LEU A 92 11.10 7.32 1.77
CA LEU A 92 11.99 6.45 2.51
C LEU A 92 13.45 6.98 2.55
N PRO A 93 14.07 7.46 1.45
CA PRO A 93 15.39 8.05 1.51
C PRO A 93 15.49 9.24 2.48
N VAL A 94 14.46 10.11 2.47
CA VAL A 94 14.39 11.27 3.37
C VAL A 94 14.26 10.83 4.83
N ALA A 95 13.49 9.77 5.11
CA ALA A 95 13.35 9.21 6.45
C ALA A 95 14.68 8.66 6.96
N MET A 96 15.42 7.95 6.11
CA MET A 96 16.73 7.38 6.45
C MET A 96 17.78 8.45 6.79
N GLU A 97 17.71 9.61 6.14
CA GLU A 97 18.61 10.73 6.42
C GLU A 97 18.19 11.54 7.65
N SER A 98 16.90 11.60 7.96
CA SER A 98 16.33 12.48 8.98
C SER A 98 16.25 11.85 10.36
N VAL A 99 16.19 10.52 10.46
CA VAL A 99 16.05 9.81 11.74
C VAL A 99 17.44 9.38 12.24
N PRO A 100 17.86 9.81 13.45
CA PRO A 100 19.10 9.33 14.05
C PRO A 100 19.08 7.80 14.21
N ASN A 101 20.20 7.16 13.89
CA ASN A 101 20.36 5.70 13.89
C ASN A 101 19.32 4.99 13.01
N ALA A 102 18.96 5.61 11.89
CA ALA A 102 18.11 5.00 10.90
C ALA A 102 18.83 3.81 10.28
N GLY A 103 18.32 2.64 10.52
CA GLY A 103 18.85 1.39 10.00
C GLY A 103 17.73 0.51 9.49
N LEU A 104 18.02 -0.78 9.38
CA LEU A 104 17.04 -1.78 8.98
C LEU A 104 15.76 -1.75 9.83
N PRO A 105 15.80 -1.50 11.17
CA PRO A 105 14.59 -1.41 11.97
C PRO A 105 13.61 -0.33 11.51
N LEU A 106 14.11 0.85 11.12
CA LEU A 106 13.26 1.92 10.60
C LEU A 106 12.62 1.53 9.26
N VAL A 107 13.39 0.93 8.36
CA VAL A 107 12.86 0.43 7.08
C VAL A 107 11.74 -0.56 7.33
N CYS A 108 11.95 -1.54 8.22
CA CYS A 108 10.93 -2.52 8.59
C CYS A 108 9.67 -1.86 9.14
N LEU A 109 9.81 -0.89 10.06
CA LEU A 109 8.67 -0.17 10.63
C LEU A 109 7.87 0.56 9.55
N LEU A 110 8.54 1.29 8.66
CA LEU A 110 7.88 2.05 7.61
C LEU A 110 7.22 1.15 6.56
N MET A 111 7.84 0.01 6.24
CA MET A 111 7.22 -0.99 5.35
C MET A 111 5.99 -1.64 5.99
N MET A 112 6.05 -2.00 7.28
CA MET A 112 4.89 -2.50 8.02
C MET A 112 3.76 -1.47 8.07
N THR A 113 4.08 -0.20 8.32
CA THR A 113 3.11 0.90 8.30
C THR A 113 2.47 1.07 6.92
N SER A 114 3.26 1.00 5.87
CA SER A 114 2.77 1.04 4.48
C SER A 114 1.82 -0.13 4.19
N TYR A 115 2.16 -1.34 4.63
CA TYR A 115 1.29 -2.51 4.51
C TYR A 115 -0.05 -2.31 5.23
N ILE A 116 -0.02 -1.80 6.47
CA ILE A 116 -1.22 -1.48 7.26
C ILE A 116 -2.11 -0.49 6.48
N ALA A 117 -1.53 0.59 5.97
CA ALA A 117 -2.25 1.59 5.20
C ALA A 117 -2.90 0.99 3.94
N MET A 118 -2.21 0.11 3.24
CA MET A 118 -2.76 -0.57 2.05
C MET A 118 -4.02 -1.39 2.35
N GLN A 119 -4.11 -2.00 3.54
CA GLN A 119 -5.27 -2.83 3.92
C GLN A 119 -6.55 -2.03 4.16
N ILE A 120 -6.45 -0.72 4.33
CA ILE A 120 -7.60 0.18 4.54
C ILE A 120 -7.73 1.23 3.44
N SER A 121 -6.81 1.25 2.48
CA SER A 121 -6.79 2.25 1.42
C SER A 121 -7.85 1.99 0.35
N PRO A 122 -8.72 2.95 0.08
CA PRO A 122 -9.67 2.86 -1.03
C PRO A 122 -8.96 2.93 -2.39
N THR A 123 -7.71 3.39 -2.42
CA THR A 123 -6.90 3.45 -3.65
C THR A 123 -6.18 2.14 -3.95
N HIS A 124 -6.30 1.15 -3.04
CA HIS A 124 -5.69 -0.16 -3.23
C HIS A 124 -6.58 -1.04 -4.10
N ILE A 125 -6.21 -1.17 -5.37
CA ILE A 125 -6.99 -1.85 -6.42
C ILE A 125 -7.37 -3.28 -6.01
N CYS A 126 -6.45 -4.02 -5.39
CA CYS A 126 -6.72 -5.41 -4.98
C CYS A 126 -7.87 -5.49 -3.96
N LEU A 127 -7.96 -4.53 -3.04
CA LEU A 127 -9.02 -4.50 -2.04
C LEU A 127 -10.38 -4.22 -2.69
N SER A 128 -10.42 -3.32 -3.68
CA SER A 128 -11.63 -3.02 -4.44
C SER A 128 -12.09 -4.22 -5.26
N ILE A 129 -11.17 -4.94 -5.92
CA ILE A 129 -11.50 -6.15 -6.68
C ILE A 129 -12.06 -7.25 -5.78
N VAL A 130 -11.45 -7.47 -4.61
CA VAL A 130 -11.92 -8.47 -3.64
C VAL A 130 -13.31 -8.10 -3.11
N SER A 131 -13.53 -6.82 -2.75
CA SER A 131 -14.81 -6.29 -2.31
C SER A 131 -15.91 -6.56 -3.36
N GLU A 132 -15.62 -6.30 -4.62
CA GLU A 132 -16.56 -6.48 -5.72
C GLU A 132 -16.80 -7.97 -6.04
N HIS A 133 -15.77 -8.80 -6.00
CA HIS A 133 -15.89 -10.25 -6.28
C HIS A 133 -16.75 -10.97 -5.24
N PHE A 134 -16.64 -10.57 -3.96
CA PHE A 134 -17.41 -11.19 -2.86
C PHE A 134 -18.73 -10.47 -2.55
N ASP A 135 -19.07 -9.43 -3.32
CA ASP A 135 -20.27 -8.59 -3.10
C ASP A 135 -20.37 -8.05 -1.65
N VAL A 136 -19.22 -7.63 -1.11
CA VAL A 136 -19.09 -7.07 0.24
C VAL A 136 -18.69 -5.61 0.15
N SER A 137 -19.30 -4.76 0.98
CA SER A 137 -18.90 -3.35 0.99
C SER A 137 -17.45 -3.18 1.49
N LEU A 138 -16.68 -2.34 0.80
CA LEU A 138 -15.32 -1.99 1.21
C LEU A 138 -15.28 -1.49 2.66
N GLY A 139 -16.29 -0.70 3.07
CA GLY A 139 -16.41 -0.17 4.43
C GLY A 139 -16.55 -1.25 5.49
N ASP A 140 -17.29 -2.31 5.22
CA ASP A 140 -17.47 -3.43 6.17
C ASP A 140 -16.22 -4.29 6.28
N MET A 141 -15.50 -4.49 5.17
CA MET A 141 -14.19 -5.13 5.19
C MET A 141 -13.20 -4.35 6.05
N VAL A 142 -13.09 -3.04 5.81
CA VAL A 142 -12.19 -2.15 6.56
C VAL A 142 -12.54 -2.15 8.05
N LYS A 143 -13.82 -2.00 8.42
CA LYS A 143 -14.25 -2.03 9.83
C LYS A 143 -13.81 -3.31 10.56
N LYS A 144 -13.93 -4.46 9.90
CA LYS A 144 -13.50 -5.74 10.48
C LYS A 144 -11.98 -5.89 10.58
N THR A 145 -11.24 -5.22 9.69
CA THR A 145 -9.78 -5.30 9.63
C THR A 145 -9.10 -4.32 10.60
N ILE A 146 -9.70 -3.16 10.87
CA ILE A 146 -9.12 -2.12 11.75
C ILE A 146 -8.62 -2.66 13.10
N PRO A 147 -9.37 -3.46 13.89
CA PRO A 147 -8.87 -3.92 15.19
C PRO A 147 -7.58 -4.74 15.08
N LEU A 148 -7.48 -5.57 14.05
CA LEU A 148 -6.28 -6.36 13.77
C LEU A 148 -5.10 -5.44 13.38
N LEU A 149 -5.35 -4.43 12.57
CA LEU A 149 -4.31 -3.48 12.15
C LEU A 149 -3.81 -2.61 13.29
N VAL A 150 -4.67 -2.24 14.25
CA VAL A 150 -4.26 -1.54 15.47
C VAL A 150 -3.29 -2.40 16.29
N VAL A 151 -3.62 -3.67 16.51
CA VAL A 151 -2.72 -4.60 17.22
C VAL A 151 -1.41 -4.75 16.46
N PHE A 152 -1.46 -4.90 15.14
CA PHE A 152 -0.27 -5.02 14.30
C PHE A 152 0.60 -3.75 14.34
N THR A 153 -0.01 -2.57 14.39
CA THR A 153 0.71 -1.29 14.53
C THR A 153 1.45 -1.21 15.88
N ILE A 154 0.79 -1.63 16.97
CA ILE A 154 1.42 -1.64 18.30
C ILE A 154 2.61 -2.60 18.30
N ILE A 155 2.46 -3.79 17.73
CA ILE A 155 3.54 -4.77 17.61
C ILE A 155 4.70 -4.22 16.78
N ALA A 156 4.41 -3.56 15.65
CA ALA A 156 5.43 -2.98 14.78
C ALA A 156 6.25 -1.90 15.49
N ILE A 157 5.60 -1.01 16.25
CA ILE A 157 6.27 0.03 17.03
C ILE A 157 7.09 -0.59 18.18
N ALA A 158 6.52 -1.54 18.89
CA ALA A 158 7.22 -2.24 19.98
C ALA A 158 8.46 -2.98 19.47
N TYR A 159 8.34 -3.63 18.33
CA TYR A 159 9.47 -4.31 17.67
C TYR A 159 10.57 -3.33 17.24
N TYR A 160 10.20 -2.19 16.66
CA TYR A 160 11.14 -1.13 16.31
C TYR A 160 11.90 -0.62 17.56
N LEU A 161 11.17 -0.30 18.63
CA LEU A 161 11.77 0.17 19.87
C LEU A 161 12.69 -0.89 20.51
N LEU A 162 12.31 -2.16 20.45
CA LEU A 162 13.14 -3.25 20.94
C LEU A 162 14.45 -3.34 20.15
N LEU A 163 14.40 -3.31 18.82
CA LEU A 163 15.59 -3.42 17.98
C LEU A 163 16.54 -2.23 18.17
N THR A 164 15.99 -1.01 18.31
CA THR A 164 16.81 0.18 18.57
C THR A 164 17.45 0.16 19.95
N THR A 165 16.81 -0.41 20.98
CA THR A 165 17.39 -0.57 22.33
C THR A 165 18.50 -1.63 22.37
N ILE A 166 18.44 -2.66 21.54
CA ILE A 166 19.46 -3.72 21.44
C ILE A 166 20.66 -3.23 20.60
N GLY A 167 20.56 -2.07 19.96
CA GLY A 167 21.65 -1.51 19.14
C GLY A 167 21.78 -2.14 17.74
N ILE A 168 20.71 -2.73 17.24
CA ILE A 168 20.60 -3.19 15.86
C ILE A 168 20.07 -2.01 15.04
N GLY A 169 20.94 -1.07 14.68
CA GLY A 169 20.59 0.09 13.88
C GLY A 169 21.77 0.56 13.06
#